data_d27870211e91fb1cbd8f930e1ce65d50
#
_entry.id   d27870211e91fb1cbd8f930e1ce65d50
#
_cell.length_a   1.000
_cell.length_b   1.000
_cell.length_c   1.000
_cell.angle_alpha   90.00
_cell.angle_beta   90.00
_cell.angle_gamma   90.00
#
_symmetry.space_group_name_H-M   'P 1'
#
loop_
_entity.id
_entity.type
_entity.pdbx_description
1 polymer ?
#
loop_
_entity_poly.entity_id
_entity_poly.type
_entity_poly.pdbx_seq_one_letter_code
_entity_poly.pdbx_strand_id
1 'polypeptide(L)'
;MKNLVLVVSLFISFLSYSQGETDQQLAQYYYGNGEFDKALGYYEKIFGKDQNGFNFNRYYECLLKTNHQKEAEKLLKKQISSQPENIELVVLLAEFYEQTEENQKADKIYEDLIDDIKTNPMMVISVYDALKQKNKLDYALKALEKGRKVFKDSYPLNVQFGELYFLQNNYTKMVDEYLDLLQIQSNYLENVESILTKQIDFTKEISPEYDILKQKLLEKIQKHP
;
A
#
# COMPACT_ATOMS: atom_id res chain seq x y z
N MET A 1 -13.68 35.57 42.18
CA MET A 1 -12.91 35.63 40.93
C MET A 1 -12.42 34.27 40.45
N LYS A 2 -11.83 33.39 41.27
CA LYS A 2 -11.38 32.04 40.86
C LYS A 2 -12.48 31.17 40.25
N ASN A 3 -13.70 31.18 40.81
CA ASN A 3 -14.81 30.37 40.29
C ASN A 3 -15.37 30.87 38.96
N LEU A 4 -15.27 32.18 38.67
CA LEU A 4 -15.71 32.76 37.40
C LEU A 4 -14.77 32.39 36.26
N VAL A 5 -13.45 32.34 36.55
CA VAL A 5 -12.43 31.91 35.57
C VAL A 5 -12.61 30.43 35.22
N LEU A 6 -12.94 29.58 36.17
CA LEU A 6 -13.17 28.15 36.00
C LEU A 6 -14.43 27.87 35.14
N VAL A 7 -15.51 28.62 35.38
CA VAL A 7 -16.74 28.52 34.57
C VAL A 7 -16.51 28.99 33.13
N VAL A 8 -15.79 30.09 32.96
CA VAL A 8 -15.47 30.60 31.61
C VAL A 8 -14.55 29.62 30.84
N SER A 9 -13.57 28.99 31.51
CA SER A 9 -12.71 28.00 30.86
C SER A 9 -13.46 26.72 30.45
N LEU A 10 -14.44 26.28 31.26
CA LEU A 10 -15.33 25.17 30.94
C LEU A 10 -16.24 25.49 29.72
N PHE A 11 -16.79 26.72 29.68
CA PHE A 11 -17.63 27.15 28.52
C PHE A 11 -16.83 27.23 27.21
N ILE A 12 -15.58 27.69 27.26
CA ILE A 12 -14.71 27.77 26.08
C ILE A 12 -14.38 26.35 25.60
N SER A 13 -14.12 25.39 26.48
CA SER A 13 -13.86 24.00 26.09
C SER A 13 -15.11 23.31 25.51
N PHE A 14 -16.32 23.60 26.02
CA PHE A 14 -17.57 23.07 25.45
C PHE A 14 -17.85 23.64 24.03
N LEU A 15 -17.61 24.92 23.80
CA LEU A 15 -17.79 25.57 22.50
C LEU A 15 -16.79 24.99 21.46
N SER A 16 -15.55 24.73 21.86
CA SER A 16 -14.54 24.16 20.98
C SER A 16 -14.86 22.71 20.58
N TYR A 17 -15.43 21.92 21.50
CA TYR A 17 -15.83 20.54 21.21
C TYR A 17 -17.02 20.47 20.26
N SER A 18 -18.07 21.30 20.50
CA SER A 18 -19.25 21.41 19.64
C SER A 18 -18.90 21.88 18.22
N GLN A 19 -17.95 22.79 18.09
CA GLN A 19 -17.52 23.31 16.79
C GLN A 19 -16.72 22.28 15.99
N GLY A 20 -15.93 21.44 16.65
CA GLY A 20 -15.19 20.35 16.00
C GLY A 20 -16.11 19.28 15.40
N GLU A 21 -17.16 18.91 16.10
CA GLU A 21 -18.17 17.95 15.62
C GLU A 21 -18.97 18.52 14.44
N THR A 22 -19.30 19.80 14.47
CA THR A 22 -19.97 20.50 13.37
C THR A 22 -19.05 20.62 12.12
N ASP A 23 -17.76 20.95 12.31
CA ASP A 23 -16.80 21.02 11.22
C ASP A 23 -16.65 19.65 10.53
N GLN A 24 -16.62 18.54 11.31
CA GLN A 24 -16.53 17.17 10.77
C GLN A 24 -17.78 16.79 9.97
N GLN A 25 -18.97 17.10 10.44
CA GLN A 25 -20.23 16.82 9.76
C GLN A 25 -20.33 17.60 8.44
N LEU A 26 -19.98 18.88 8.44
CA LEU A 26 -19.98 19.72 7.25
C LEU A 26 -18.92 19.28 6.24
N ALA A 27 -17.71 18.92 6.70
CA ALA A 27 -16.67 18.37 5.85
C ALA A 27 -17.14 17.10 5.11
N GLN A 28 -17.74 16.16 5.84
CA GLN A 28 -18.27 14.93 5.27
C GLN A 28 -19.44 15.18 4.32
N TYR A 29 -20.33 16.08 4.67
CA TYR A 29 -21.47 16.44 3.83
C TYR A 29 -21.00 17.03 2.48
N TYR A 30 -20.14 18.05 2.51
CA TYR A 30 -19.64 18.67 1.27
C TYR A 30 -18.78 17.68 0.45
N TYR A 31 -17.95 16.89 1.11
CA TYR A 31 -17.16 15.88 0.43
C TYR A 31 -18.05 14.81 -0.25
N GLY A 32 -19.06 14.32 0.46
CA GLY A 32 -20.01 13.32 -0.09
C GLY A 32 -20.82 13.84 -1.27
N ASN A 33 -21.07 15.14 -1.33
CA ASN A 33 -21.76 15.80 -2.45
C ASN A 33 -20.80 16.24 -3.59
N GLY A 34 -19.50 15.97 -3.48
CA GLY A 34 -18.50 16.38 -4.47
C GLY A 34 -18.16 17.88 -4.44
N GLU A 35 -18.60 18.61 -3.43
CA GLU A 35 -18.33 20.04 -3.23
C GLU A 35 -16.94 20.25 -2.58
N PHE A 36 -15.89 19.78 -3.28
CA PHE A 36 -14.54 19.68 -2.73
C PHE A 36 -13.94 21.03 -2.31
N ASP A 37 -14.27 22.13 -2.98
CA ASP A 37 -13.82 23.48 -2.59
C ASP A 37 -14.31 23.86 -1.19
N LYS A 38 -15.57 23.51 -0.86
CA LYS A 38 -16.11 23.76 0.48
C LYS A 38 -15.54 22.79 1.50
N ALA A 39 -15.44 21.50 1.12
CA ALA A 39 -14.87 20.47 2.00
C ALA A 39 -13.42 20.75 2.38
N LEU A 40 -12.62 21.31 1.45
CA LEU A 40 -11.21 21.64 1.63
C LEU A 40 -10.98 22.52 2.86
N GLY A 41 -11.72 23.61 3.01
CA GLY A 41 -11.55 24.53 4.14
C GLY A 41 -11.89 23.89 5.50
N TYR A 42 -12.84 22.94 5.52
CA TYR A 42 -13.16 22.18 6.74
C TYR A 42 -12.09 21.12 7.05
N TYR A 43 -11.65 20.35 6.04
CA TYR A 43 -10.62 19.33 6.26
C TYR A 43 -9.25 19.94 6.60
N GLU A 44 -8.92 21.12 6.11
CA GLU A 44 -7.73 21.87 6.52
C GLU A 44 -7.76 22.17 8.03
N LYS A 45 -8.89 22.68 8.55
CA LYS A 45 -9.06 22.96 9.98
C LYS A 45 -9.02 21.69 10.83
N ILE A 46 -9.70 20.62 10.37
CA ILE A 46 -9.75 19.34 11.07
C ILE A 46 -8.35 18.74 11.14
N PHE A 47 -7.65 18.67 10.00
CA PHE A 47 -6.28 18.16 9.93
C PHE A 47 -5.29 18.99 10.75
N GLY A 48 -5.50 20.29 10.85
CA GLY A 48 -4.71 21.17 11.72
C GLY A 48 -4.82 20.84 13.21
N LYS A 49 -5.95 20.24 13.65
CA LYS A 49 -6.21 19.81 15.03
C LYS A 49 -5.84 18.35 15.28
N ASP A 50 -6.12 17.49 14.29
CA ASP A 50 -5.94 16.04 14.39
C ASP A 50 -5.39 15.49 13.05
N GLN A 51 -4.08 15.20 13.06
CA GLN A 51 -3.31 14.76 11.87
C GLN A 51 -3.36 13.22 11.68
N ASN A 52 -4.48 12.56 12.01
CA ASN A 52 -4.64 11.14 11.74
C ASN A 52 -4.72 10.83 10.23
N GLY A 53 -4.53 9.56 9.87
CA GLY A 53 -4.50 9.13 8.47
C GLY A 53 -5.80 9.39 7.71
N PHE A 54 -6.97 9.30 8.37
CA PHE A 54 -8.25 9.60 7.73
C PHE A 54 -8.35 11.08 7.35
N ASN A 55 -8.03 11.99 8.27
CA ASN A 55 -8.08 13.42 8.04
C ASN A 55 -7.04 13.85 6.99
N PHE A 56 -5.84 13.23 7.03
CA PHE A 56 -4.82 13.42 6.00
C PHE A 56 -5.35 13.05 4.62
N ASN A 57 -5.90 11.85 4.45
CA ASN A 57 -6.38 11.37 3.16
C ASN A 57 -7.49 12.28 2.59
N ARG A 58 -8.44 12.70 3.43
CA ARG A 58 -9.52 13.59 3.00
C ARG A 58 -9.03 14.98 2.60
N TYR A 59 -8.11 15.55 3.39
CA TYR A 59 -7.51 16.85 3.08
C TYR A 59 -6.70 16.77 1.79
N TYR A 60 -5.84 15.76 1.65
CA TYR A 60 -5.04 15.53 0.46
C TYR A 60 -5.90 15.35 -0.80
N GLU A 61 -6.95 14.53 -0.71
CA GLU A 61 -7.86 14.30 -1.82
C GLU A 61 -8.61 15.59 -2.23
N CYS A 62 -9.07 16.40 -1.26
CA CYS A 62 -9.67 17.70 -1.56
C CYS A 62 -8.68 18.62 -2.29
N LEU A 63 -7.41 18.68 -1.87
CA LEU A 63 -6.38 19.46 -2.56
C LEU A 63 -6.22 19.04 -4.02
N LEU A 64 -6.20 17.73 -4.30
CA LEU A 64 -6.10 17.23 -5.67
C LEU A 64 -7.33 17.58 -6.50
N LYS A 65 -8.54 17.36 -5.94
CA LYS A 65 -9.81 17.61 -6.64
C LYS A 65 -10.05 19.10 -6.93
N THR A 66 -9.40 19.99 -6.18
CA THR A 66 -9.50 21.44 -6.34
C THR A 66 -8.27 22.07 -7.04
N ASN A 67 -7.41 21.24 -7.65
CA ASN A 67 -6.19 21.62 -8.36
C ASN A 67 -5.15 22.38 -7.52
N HIS A 68 -5.11 22.14 -6.19
CA HIS A 68 -4.11 22.69 -5.30
C HIS A 68 -2.86 21.77 -5.22
N GLN A 69 -2.26 21.49 -6.39
CA GLN A 69 -1.18 20.51 -6.52
C GLN A 69 0.07 20.86 -5.68
N LYS A 70 0.43 22.15 -5.59
CA LYS A 70 1.61 22.58 -4.80
C LYS A 70 1.42 22.33 -3.31
N GLU A 71 0.22 22.59 -2.81
CA GLU A 71 -0.16 22.35 -1.42
C GLU A 71 -0.22 20.85 -1.13
N ALA A 72 -0.74 20.03 -2.05
CA ALA A 72 -0.78 18.59 -1.96
C ALA A 72 0.64 17.99 -1.88
N GLU A 73 1.55 18.42 -2.76
CA GLU A 73 2.96 18.01 -2.71
C GLU A 73 3.64 18.39 -1.39
N LYS A 74 3.43 19.63 -0.94
CA LYS A 74 3.98 20.11 0.33
C LYS A 74 3.46 19.31 1.52
N LEU A 75 2.16 18.99 1.51
CA LEU A 75 1.52 18.17 2.54
C LEU A 75 2.13 16.77 2.60
N LEU A 76 2.26 16.10 1.44
CA LEU A 76 2.90 14.77 1.34
C LEU A 76 4.33 14.78 1.87
N LYS A 77 5.15 15.72 1.41
CA LYS A 77 6.54 15.84 1.85
C LYS A 77 6.66 16.08 3.36
N LYS A 78 5.74 16.87 3.94
CA LYS A 78 5.69 17.09 5.38
C LYS A 78 5.34 15.79 6.12
N GLN A 79 4.37 15.01 5.61
CA GLN A 79 3.99 13.74 6.21
C GLN A 79 5.13 12.71 6.14
N ILE A 80 5.80 12.58 4.99
CA ILE A 80 6.97 11.72 4.84
C ILE A 80 8.06 12.10 5.85
N SER A 81 8.34 13.40 6.01
CA SER A 81 9.33 13.87 6.98
C SER A 81 8.96 13.54 8.43
N SER A 82 7.67 13.50 8.76
CA SER A 82 7.18 13.15 10.11
C SER A 82 7.07 11.63 10.34
N GLN A 83 6.98 10.84 9.27
CA GLN A 83 6.83 9.38 9.27
C GLN A 83 7.77 8.74 8.24
N PRO A 84 9.11 8.83 8.43
CA PRO A 84 10.07 8.38 7.42
C PRO A 84 10.01 6.88 7.12
N GLU A 85 9.49 6.07 8.06
CA GLU A 85 9.30 4.62 7.90
C GLU A 85 8.04 4.26 7.09
N ASN A 86 7.18 5.23 6.79
CA ASN A 86 5.91 4.99 6.10
C ASN A 86 6.12 4.96 4.59
N ILE A 87 6.40 3.77 4.06
CA ILE A 87 6.65 3.53 2.63
C ILE A 87 5.45 3.89 1.77
N GLU A 88 4.23 3.70 2.27
CA GLU A 88 2.99 4.03 1.54
C GLU A 88 2.92 5.52 1.18
N LEU A 89 3.37 6.41 2.08
CA LEU A 89 3.44 7.85 1.80
C LEU A 89 4.47 8.18 0.71
N VAL A 90 5.59 7.46 0.68
CA VAL A 90 6.62 7.65 -0.35
C VAL A 90 6.11 7.18 -1.71
N VAL A 91 5.43 6.03 -1.76
CA VAL A 91 4.77 5.54 -2.98
C VAL A 91 3.66 6.49 -3.42
N LEU A 92 2.89 7.05 -2.48
CA LEU A 92 1.86 8.06 -2.78
C LEU A 92 2.46 9.34 -3.40
N LEU A 93 3.67 9.75 -2.98
CA LEU A 93 4.37 10.88 -3.60
C LEU A 93 4.81 10.56 -5.04
N ALA A 94 5.24 9.34 -5.30
CA ALA A 94 5.56 8.91 -6.67
C ALA A 94 4.30 8.91 -7.56
N GLU A 95 3.17 8.39 -7.06
CA GLU A 95 1.89 8.47 -7.78
C GLU A 95 1.43 9.92 -8.05
N PHE A 96 1.64 10.80 -7.08
CA PHE A 96 1.38 12.24 -7.27
C PHE A 96 2.18 12.80 -8.46
N TYR A 97 3.47 12.46 -8.56
CA TYR A 97 4.29 12.90 -9.67
C TYR A 97 3.88 12.28 -11.01
N GLU A 98 3.41 11.04 -11.05
CA GLU A 98 2.83 10.45 -12.26
C GLU A 98 1.55 11.22 -12.70
N GLN A 99 0.67 11.52 -11.74
CA GLN A 99 -0.57 12.27 -12.01
C GLN A 99 -0.33 13.71 -12.49
N THR A 100 0.82 14.29 -12.13
CA THR A 100 1.26 15.62 -12.58
C THR A 100 2.21 15.58 -13.78
N GLU A 101 2.34 14.41 -14.44
CA GLU A 101 3.18 14.17 -15.61
C GLU A 101 4.69 14.35 -15.36
N GLU A 102 5.11 14.34 -14.10
CA GLU A 102 6.51 14.42 -13.67
C GLU A 102 7.14 13.02 -13.52
N ASN A 103 6.96 12.16 -14.52
CA ASN A 103 7.30 10.73 -14.49
C ASN A 103 8.73 10.44 -14.05
N GLN A 104 9.72 11.25 -14.46
CA GLN A 104 11.11 11.07 -14.04
C GLN A 104 11.32 11.18 -12.53
N LYS A 105 10.52 12.02 -11.84
CA LYS A 105 10.57 12.12 -10.38
C LYS A 105 9.93 10.89 -9.74
N ALA A 106 8.82 10.40 -10.31
CA ALA A 106 8.16 9.19 -9.84
C ALA A 106 9.08 7.97 -9.96
N ASP A 107 9.66 7.75 -11.15
CA ASP A 107 10.59 6.65 -11.41
C ASP A 107 11.76 6.67 -10.42
N LYS A 108 12.34 7.85 -10.20
CA LYS A 108 13.44 8.00 -9.24
C LYS A 108 13.04 7.59 -7.82
N ILE A 109 11.85 7.98 -7.36
CA ILE A 109 11.36 7.60 -6.03
C ILE A 109 11.21 6.08 -5.92
N TYR A 110 10.63 5.42 -6.93
CA TYR A 110 10.50 3.97 -6.94
C TYR A 110 11.87 3.27 -6.93
N GLU A 111 12.82 3.77 -7.71
CA GLU A 111 14.17 3.22 -7.75
C GLU A 111 14.93 3.43 -6.44
N ASP A 112 14.85 4.62 -5.85
CA ASP A 112 15.46 4.94 -4.55
C ASP A 112 14.90 4.01 -3.45
N LEU A 113 13.57 3.76 -3.42
CA LEU A 113 12.96 2.81 -2.49
C LEU A 113 13.52 1.38 -2.65
N ILE A 114 13.70 0.93 -3.88
CA ILE A 114 14.22 -0.41 -4.17
C ILE A 114 15.71 -0.49 -3.80
N ASP A 115 16.47 0.57 -4.03
CA ASP A 115 17.89 0.61 -3.71
C ASP A 115 18.17 0.67 -2.20
N ASP A 116 17.23 1.15 -1.42
CA ASP A 116 17.31 1.14 0.05
C ASP A 116 17.05 -0.24 0.68
N ILE A 117 16.66 -1.24 -0.09
CA ILE A 117 16.57 -2.64 0.36
C ILE A 117 18.00 -3.19 0.55
N LYS A 118 18.52 -3.15 1.79
CA LYS A 118 19.93 -3.51 2.10
C LYS A 118 20.07 -4.56 3.19
N THR A 119 19.41 -4.37 4.33
CA THR A 119 19.70 -5.13 5.55
C THR A 119 18.50 -5.75 6.24
N ASN A 120 17.29 -5.33 5.90
CA ASN A 120 16.06 -5.77 6.56
C ASN A 120 15.12 -6.47 5.57
N PRO A 121 14.90 -7.81 5.70
CA PRO A 121 13.96 -8.54 4.85
C PRO A 121 12.54 -7.99 4.90
N MET A 122 12.10 -7.48 6.07
CA MET A 122 10.76 -6.89 6.19
C MET A 122 10.56 -5.66 5.31
N MET A 123 11.64 -4.93 5.03
CA MET A 123 11.59 -3.79 4.10
C MET A 123 11.22 -4.23 2.68
N VAL A 124 11.70 -5.40 2.23
CA VAL A 124 11.30 -5.97 0.92
C VAL A 124 9.79 -6.14 0.87
N ILE A 125 9.22 -6.73 1.92
CA ILE A 125 7.77 -6.99 1.99
C ILE A 125 7.00 -5.68 2.01
N SER A 126 7.41 -4.72 2.82
CA SER A 126 6.74 -3.41 2.91
C SER A 126 6.78 -2.65 1.57
N VAL A 127 7.92 -2.65 0.88
CA VAL A 127 8.06 -2.02 -0.44
C VAL A 127 7.21 -2.77 -1.48
N TYR A 128 7.30 -4.09 -1.50
CA TYR A 128 6.48 -4.94 -2.37
C TYR A 128 4.99 -4.68 -2.18
N ASP A 129 4.50 -4.72 -0.94
CA ASP A 129 3.07 -4.55 -0.63
C ASP A 129 2.58 -3.16 -1.01
N ALA A 130 3.33 -2.10 -0.72
CA ALA A 130 2.98 -0.73 -1.08
C ALA A 130 2.89 -0.56 -2.62
N LEU A 131 3.87 -1.09 -3.36
CA LEU A 131 3.88 -1.04 -4.83
C LEU A 131 2.76 -1.90 -5.44
N LYS A 132 2.51 -3.10 -4.90
CA LYS A 132 1.42 -3.98 -5.33
C LYS A 132 0.06 -3.33 -5.14
N GLN A 133 -0.21 -2.73 -3.98
CA GLN A 133 -1.47 -2.04 -3.69
C GLN A 133 -1.77 -0.92 -4.70
N LYS A 134 -0.73 -0.31 -5.24
CA LYS A 134 -0.81 0.75 -6.25
C LYS A 134 -0.72 0.22 -7.69
N ASN A 135 -0.80 -1.09 -7.87
CA ASN A 135 -0.68 -1.78 -9.17
C ASN A 135 0.63 -1.47 -9.92
N LYS A 136 1.72 -1.18 -9.18
CA LYS A 136 3.06 -0.94 -9.72
C LYS A 136 3.83 -2.26 -9.81
N LEU A 137 3.27 -3.22 -10.55
CA LEU A 137 3.73 -4.62 -10.54
C LEU A 137 5.16 -4.80 -11.03
N ASP A 138 5.63 -3.97 -11.98
CA ASP A 138 7.00 -4.03 -12.48
C ASP A 138 8.02 -3.57 -11.42
N TYR A 139 7.72 -2.52 -10.69
CA TYR A 139 8.55 -2.08 -9.56
C TYR A 139 8.46 -3.05 -8.38
N ALA A 140 7.30 -3.64 -8.12
CA ALA A 140 7.12 -4.69 -7.13
C ALA A 140 8.00 -5.92 -7.45
N LEU A 141 8.09 -6.32 -8.74
CA LEU A 141 8.98 -7.38 -9.18
C LEU A 141 10.46 -7.02 -8.93
N LYS A 142 10.89 -5.81 -9.32
CA LYS A 142 12.26 -5.33 -9.05
C LYS A 142 12.60 -5.34 -7.56
N ALA A 143 11.66 -4.96 -6.68
CA ALA A 143 11.84 -5.00 -5.24
C ALA A 143 12.06 -6.44 -4.72
N LEU A 144 11.25 -7.39 -5.18
CA LEU A 144 11.44 -8.81 -4.84
C LEU A 144 12.76 -9.38 -5.37
N GLU A 145 13.13 -9.06 -6.62
CA GLU A 145 14.41 -9.48 -7.22
C GLU A 145 15.60 -8.92 -6.45
N LYS A 146 15.54 -7.64 -6.04
CA LYS A 146 16.55 -7.03 -5.18
C LYS A 146 16.64 -7.75 -3.84
N GLY A 147 15.48 -8.02 -3.21
CA GLY A 147 15.40 -8.76 -1.95
C GLY A 147 16.00 -10.16 -2.07
N ARG A 148 15.63 -10.92 -3.09
CA ARG A 148 16.18 -12.27 -3.37
C ARG A 148 17.69 -12.24 -3.55
N LYS A 149 18.20 -11.24 -4.27
CA LYS A 149 19.66 -11.07 -4.47
C LYS A 149 20.40 -10.75 -3.17
N VAL A 150 19.81 -9.94 -2.28
CA VAL A 150 20.42 -9.51 -1.02
C VAL A 150 20.35 -10.61 0.04
N PHE A 151 19.18 -11.22 0.22
CA PHE A 151 18.92 -12.17 1.32
C PHE A 151 19.10 -13.63 0.93
N LYS A 152 19.12 -13.94 -0.36
CA LYS A 152 19.29 -15.32 -0.88
C LYS A 152 18.38 -16.33 -0.15
N ASP A 153 18.95 -17.44 0.27
CA ASP A 153 18.20 -18.54 0.94
C ASP A 153 17.82 -18.22 2.39
N SER A 154 18.35 -17.14 2.97
CA SER A 154 18.03 -16.78 4.37
C SER A 154 16.60 -16.28 4.56
N TYR A 155 15.96 -15.80 3.49
CA TYR A 155 14.57 -15.35 3.50
C TYR A 155 13.90 -15.68 2.18
N PRO A 156 13.13 -16.77 2.09
CA PRO A 156 12.45 -17.17 0.86
C PRO A 156 11.32 -16.19 0.55
N LEU A 157 11.35 -15.61 -0.65
CA LEU A 157 10.34 -14.68 -1.16
C LEU A 157 9.37 -15.36 -2.15
N ASN A 158 9.38 -16.70 -2.19
CA ASN A 158 8.62 -17.47 -3.17
C ASN A 158 7.11 -17.21 -3.09
N VAL A 159 6.57 -17.00 -1.88
CA VAL A 159 5.15 -16.68 -1.72
C VAL A 159 4.82 -15.35 -2.40
N GLN A 160 5.62 -14.32 -2.20
CA GLN A 160 5.42 -13.00 -2.79
C GLN A 160 5.63 -13.02 -4.31
N PHE A 161 6.64 -13.75 -4.80
CA PHE A 161 6.83 -13.96 -6.24
C PHE A 161 5.65 -14.71 -6.86
N GLY A 162 5.19 -15.79 -6.22
CA GLY A 162 4.03 -16.54 -6.70
C GLY A 162 2.77 -15.67 -6.78
N GLU A 163 2.50 -14.87 -5.73
CA GLU A 163 1.38 -13.92 -5.72
C GLU A 163 1.50 -12.88 -6.84
N LEU A 164 2.70 -12.32 -7.02
CA LEU A 164 2.95 -11.33 -8.08
C LEU A 164 2.75 -11.93 -9.48
N TYR A 165 3.28 -13.13 -9.72
CA TYR A 165 3.10 -13.80 -11.01
C TYR A 165 1.64 -14.19 -11.27
N PHE A 166 0.87 -14.51 -10.22
CA PHE A 166 -0.57 -14.69 -10.34
C PHE A 166 -1.25 -13.40 -10.83
N LEU A 167 -0.95 -12.24 -10.22
CA LEU A 167 -1.48 -10.95 -10.64
C LEU A 167 -1.09 -10.56 -12.07
N GLN A 168 0.05 -11.05 -12.54
CA GLN A 168 0.53 -10.87 -13.92
C GLN A 168 -0.01 -11.93 -14.88
N ASN A 169 -0.90 -12.83 -14.45
CA ASN A 169 -1.37 -14.00 -15.21
C ASN A 169 -0.24 -14.94 -15.71
N ASN A 170 0.90 -14.93 -15.04
CA ASN A 170 2.02 -15.80 -15.34
C ASN A 170 1.97 -17.06 -14.45
N TYR A 171 1.00 -17.91 -14.72
CA TYR A 171 0.71 -19.09 -13.90
C TYR A 171 1.86 -20.10 -13.87
N THR A 172 2.64 -20.19 -14.96
CA THR A 172 3.83 -21.07 -15.00
C THR A 172 4.84 -20.68 -13.92
N LYS A 173 5.23 -19.39 -13.88
CA LYS A 173 6.17 -18.91 -12.87
C LYS A 173 5.58 -18.94 -11.46
N MET A 174 4.29 -18.65 -11.33
CA MET A 174 3.58 -18.77 -10.06
C MET A 174 3.72 -20.16 -9.45
N VAL A 175 3.42 -21.21 -10.24
CA VAL A 175 3.50 -22.59 -9.79
C VAL A 175 4.95 -22.99 -9.50
N ASP A 176 5.91 -22.61 -10.35
CA ASP A 176 7.32 -22.88 -10.13
C ASP A 176 7.79 -22.34 -8.78
N GLU A 177 7.44 -21.08 -8.44
CA GLU A 177 7.81 -20.48 -7.14
C GLU A 177 7.25 -21.26 -5.95
N TYR A 178 5.99 -21.68 -6.00
CA TYR A 178 5.40 -22.44 -4.89
C TYR A 178 6.00 -23.84 -4.76
N LEU A 179 6.24 -24.53 -5.88
CA LEU A 179 6.86 -25.85 -5.85
C LEU A 179 8.33 -25.78 -5.39
N ASP A 180 9.07 -24.74 -5.78
CA ASP A 180 10.45 -24.53 -5.33
C ASP A 180 10.49 -24.23 -3.82
N LEU A 181 9.52 -23.46 -3.28
CA LEU A 181 9.40 -23.26 -1.85
C LEU A 181 9.22 -24.57 -1.09
N LEU A 182 8.36 -25.47 -1.59
CA LEU A 182 8.11 -26.77 -0.97
C LEU A 182 9.32 -27.70 -0.99
N GLN A 183 10.20 -27.57 -1.98
CA GLN A 183 11.47 -28.32 -2.03
C GLN A 183 12.47 -27.85 -0.96
N ILE A 184 12.47 -26.53 -0.67
CA ILE A 184 13.38 -25.95 0.31
C ILE A 184 12.82 -26.14 1.73
N GLN A 185 11.51 -25.97 1.89
CA GLN A 185 10.81 -25.93 3.17
C GLN A 185 9.44 -26.62 3.09
N SER A 186 9.40 -27.92 3.32
CA SER A 186 8.17 -28.74 3.23
C SER A 186 7.07 -28.32 4.23
N ASN A 187 7.43 -27.65 5.32
CA ASN A 187 6.46 -27.14 6.30
C ASN A 187 5.55 -26.01 5.76
N TYR A 188 5.83 -25.48 4.57
CA TYR A 188 4.95 -24.53 3.88
C TYR A 188 3.80 -25.19 3.11
N LEU A 189 3.65 -26.51 3.12
CA LEU A 189 2.64 -27.23 2.33
C LEU A 189 1.23 -26.69 2.56
N GLU A 190 0.78 -26.63 3.82
CA GLU A 190 -0.56 -26.14 4.15
C GLU A 190 -0.79 -24.68 3.72
N ASN A 191 0.26 -23.85 3.82
CA ASN A 191 0.20 -22.46 3.37
C ASN A 191 0.06 -22.38 1.86
N VAL A 192 0.87 -23.12 1.10
CA VAL A 192 0.82 -23.15 -0.37
C VAL A 192 -0.52 -23.71 -0.86
N GLU A 193 -1.04 -24.78 -0.26
CA GLU A 193 -2.36 -25.32 -0.58
C GLU A 193 -3.47 -24.28 -0.35
N SER A 194 -3.42 -23.57 0.78
CA SER A 194 -4.39 -22.50 1.08
C SER A 194 -4.32 -21.34 0.07
N ILE A 195 -3.13 -21.00 -0.43
CA ILE A 195 -2.96 -19.97 -1.45
C ILE A 195 -3.51 -20.47 -2.79
N LEU A 196 -3.11 -21.66 -3.22
CA LEU A 196 -3.55 -22.24 -4.49
C LEU A 196 -5.06 -22.40 -4.58
N THR A 197 -5.72 -22.82 -3.48
CA THR A 197 -7.19 -22.94 -3.43
C THR A 197 -7.93 -21.60 -3.57
N LYS A 198 -7.27 -20.48 -3.29
CA LYS A 198 -7.83 -19.14 -3.52
C LYS A 198 -7.55 -18.61 -4.92
N GLN A 199 -6.45 -19.05 -5.54
CA GLN A 199 -5.99 -18.57 -6.84
C GLN A 199 -6.51 -19.44 -8.00
N ILE A 200 -6.75 -20.72 -7.76
CA ILE A 200 -7.18 -21.70 -8.77
C ILE A 200 -8.60 -22.17 -8.45
N ASP A 201 -9.50 -22.03 -9.41
CA ASP A 201 -10.85 -22.57 -9.31
C ASP A 201 -10.85 -24.06 -9.74
N PHE A 202 -10.69 -24.94 -8.77
CA PHE A 202 -10.69 -26.39 -9.01
C PHE A 202 -12.04 -26.98 -9.42
N THR A 203 -13.11 -26.20 -9.44
CA THR A 203 -14.43 -26.64 -9.89
C THR A 203 -14.65 -26.50 -11.39
N LYS A 204 -13.80 -25.73 -12.06
CA LYS A 204 -13.84 -25.56 -13.52
C LYS A 204 -13.18 -26.72 -14.22
N GLU A 205 -13.86 -27.33 -15.18
CA GLU A 205 -13.32 -28.40 -16.02
C GLU A 205 -12.12 -27.96 -16.88
N ILE A 206 -12.09 -26.66 -17.26
CA ILE A 206 -11.00 -26.06 -18.03
C ILE A 206 -10.55 -24.80 -17.30
N SER A 207 -9.32 -24.86 -16.77
CA SER A 207 -8.65 -23.75 -16.10
C SER A 207 -7.17 -23.79 -16.48
N PRO A 208 -6.65 -22.74 -17.16
CA PRO A 208 -5.25 -22.67 -17.52
C PRO A 208 -4.32 -22.85 -16.31
N GLU A 209 -4.70 -22.30 -15.17
CA GLU A 209 -3.95 -22.37 -13.92
C GLU A 209 -3.88 -23.82 -13.39
N TYR A 210 -5.01 -24.53 -13.47
CA TYR A 210 -5.09 -25.93 -13.05
C TYR A 210 -4.27 -26.86 -13.93
N ASP A 211 -4.35 -26.67 -15.26
CA ASP A 211 -3.61 -27.49 -16.22
C ASP A 211 -2.10 -27.30 -16.03
N ILE A 212 -1.66 -26.05 -15.83
CA ILE A 212 -0.25 -25.74 -15.55
C ILE A 212 0.19 -26.38 -14.23
N LEU A 213 -0.61 -26.25 -13.14
CA LEU A 213 -0.30 -26.89 -11.86
C LEU A 213 -0.14 -28.39 -12.00
N LYS A 214 -1.09 -29.04 -12.67
CA LYS A 214 -1.06 -30.50 -12.92
C LYS A 214 0.17 -30.91 -13.72
N GLN A 215 0.48 -30.21 -14.79
CA GLN A 215 1.67 -30.48 -15.62
C GLN A 215 2.95 -30.34 -14.79
N LYS A 216 3.11 -29.25 -14.04
CA LYS A 216 4.29 -28.99 -13.22
C LYS A 216 4.48 -30.00 -12.11
N LEU A 217 3.40 -30.44 -11.47
CA LEU A 217 3.45 -31.53 -10.49
C LEU A 217 3.92 -32.85 -11.11
N LEU A 218 3.40 -33.21 -12.28
CA LEU A 218 3.84 -34.42 -12.99
C LEU A 218 5.31 -34.35 -13.39
N GLU A 219 5.79 -33.20 -13.89
CA GLU A 219 7.21 -32.98 -14.21
C GLU A 219 8.11 -33.14 -12.96
N LYS A 220 7.68 -32.64 -11.80
CA LYS A 220 8.44 -32.75 -10.53
C LYS A 220 8.49 -34.20 -10.04
N ILE A 221 7.36 -34.94 -10.07
CA ILE A 221 7.30 -36.37 -9.69
C ILE A 221 8.19 -37.22 -10.58
N GLN A 222 8.23 -36.94 -11.89
CA GLN A 222 9.09 -37.69 -12.81
C GLN A 222 10.59 -37.44 -12.60
N LYS A 223 10.97 -36.24 -12.14
CA LYS A 223 12.37 -35.89 -11.86
C LYS A 223 12.85 -36.38 -10.49
N HIS A 224 11.93 -36.60 -9.56
CA HIS A 224 12.21 -37.03 -8.19
C HIS A 224 11.24 -38.17 -7.80
N PRO A 225 11.45 -39.39 -8.36
CA PRO A 225 10.59 -40.53 -8.11
C PRO A 225 10.68 -41.07 -6.66
#